data_6d6b56af4310360e187366fbf7c509df
#
_entry.id   6d6b56af4310360e187366fbf7c509df
#
_cell.length_a   1.000
_cell.length_b   1.000
_cell.length_c   1.000
_cell.angle_alpha   90.00
_cell.angle_beta   90.00
_cell.angle_gamma   90.00
#
_symmetry.space_group_name_H-M   'P 1'
#
loop_
_entity.id
_entity.type
_entity.pdbx_description
1 polymer ?
#
loop_
_entity_poly.entity_id
_entity_poly.type
_entity_poly.pdbx_seq_one_letter_code
_entity_poly.pdbx_strand_id
1 'polypeptide(L)'
;LGACASTTRGLFAGGLITPTPAVNLTNIIDFVTISTTANATDFGDLLQGGSNGIRRCGGLSNATRGLFAGGESTGAQSNIISFVTIATTGDAQDFGDLSAAVSQADNGASSSVRGVFHLSSPANTTLHFVTIDTLGNSTDFGDMTSASTVAGMSNGHGGLG
;
A
#
# COMPACT_ATOMS: atom_id res chain seq x y z
N LEU A 1 1.08 5.50 6.53
CA LEU A 1 1.65 4.17 6.57
C LEU A 1 0.73 3.21 5.84
N GLY A 2 1.26 2.51 4.82
CA GLY A 2 0.61 1.37 4.19
C GLY A 2 1.03 0.07 4.88
N ALA A 3 0.16 -0.92 4.88
CA ALA A 3 0.49 -2.23 5.42
C ALA A 3 -0.11 -3.36 4.58
N CYS A 4 0.61 -4.45 4.48
CA CYS A 4 0.14 -5.69 3.86
C CYS A 4 0.85 -6.89 4.47
N ALA A 5 0.39 -8.09 4.18
CA ALA A 5 0.98 -9.29 4.76
C ALA A 5 0.84 -10.52 3.87
N SER A 6 1.71 -11.50 4.10
CA SER A 6 1.52 -12.90 3.73
C SER A 6 1.25 -13.73 4.99
N THR A 7 1.21 -15.05 4.85
CA THR A 7 1.12 -15.95 6.01
C THR A 7 2.36 -15.92 6.91
N THR A 8 3.49 -15.39 6.44
CA THR A 8 4.77 -15.42 7.16
C THR A 8 5.33 -14.07 7.50
N ARG A 9 5.05 -13.02 6.71
CA ARG A 9 5.59 -11.68 6.86
C ARG A 9 4.51 -10.62 6.89
N GLY A 10 4.62 -9.66 7.81
CA GLY A 10 3.89 -8.39 7.78
C GLY A 10 4.82 -7.28 7.32
N LEU A 11 4.39 -6.47 6.37
CA LEU A 11 5.12 -5.34 5.80
C LEU A 11 4.44 -4.03 6.19
N PHE A 12 5.26 -3.03 6.51
CA PHE A 12 4.82 -1.68 6.90
C PHE A 12 5.64 -0.66 6.10
N ALA A 13 4.98 0.23 5.37
CA ALA A 13 5.65 1.04 4.39
C ALA A 13 5.31 2.53 4.49
N GLY A 14 6.32 3.37 4.34
CA GLY A 14 6.20 4.82 4.37
C GLY A 14 5.84 5.35 5.76
N GLY A 15 5.37 6.57 5.81
CA GLY A 15 4.89 7.18 7.05
C GLY A 15 5.60 8.47 7.43
N LEU A 16 5.25 8.96 8.60
CA LEU A 16 5.80 10.18 9.18
C LEU A 16 6.80 9.81 10.28
N ILE A 17 8.03 10.29 10.13
CA ILE A 17 9.05 10.22 11.18
C ILE A 17 8.93 11.49 12.01
N THR A 18 8.57 11.37 13.26
CA THR A 18 8.57 12.49 14.22
C THR A 18 9.87 12.47 15.04
N PRO A 19 10.38 13.59 15.55
CA PRO A 19 9.66 14.77 16.03
C PRO A 19 9.85 16.04 15.20
N THR A 20 8.85 16.92 15.34
CA THR A 20 8.81 18.29 14.82
C THR A 20 10.07 19.12 15.11
N PRO A 21 10.46 20.17 14.28
CA PRO A 21 9.50 21.01 13.55
C PRO A 21 9.35 20.70 12.05
N ALA A 22 10.13 19.80 11.48
CA ALA A 22 10.02 19.48 10.07
C ALA A 22 9.20 18.19 9.85
N VAL A 23 8.37 18.17 8.82
CA VAL A 23 7.66 16.97 8.37
C VAL A 23 8.67 16.09 7.66
N ASN A 24 9.22 15.10 8.36
CA ASN A 24 10.08 14.08 7.76
C ASN A 24 9.24 12.86 7.43
N LEU A 25 9.19 12.53 6.16
CA LEU A 25 8.56 11.32 5.66
C LEU A 25 9.61 10.25 5.40
N THR A 26 9.18 9.00 5.33
CA THR A 26 10.04 7.88 4.95
C THR A 26 9.44 7.14 3.76
N ASN A 27 10.30 6.55 2.94
CA ASN A 27 9.93 5.59 1.90
C ASN A 27 10.28 4.14 2.30
N ILE A 28 10.85 3.95 3.49
CA ILE A 28 11.28 2.63 3.98
C ILE A 28 10.08 1.68 4.06
N ILE A 29 10.32 0.45 3.66
CA ILE A 29 9.46 -0.69 3.91
C ILE A 29 10.14 -1.52 4.99
N ASP A 30 9.51 -1.67 6.13
CA ASP A 30 9.93 -2.58 7.19
C ASP A 30 9.12 -3.86 7.16
N PHE A 31 9.71 -4.97 7.59
CA PHE A 31 8.99 -6.22 7.77
C PHE A 31 9.23 -6.88 9.12
N VAL A 32 8.26 -7.69 9.52
CA VAL A 32 8.37 -8.62 10.65
C VAL A 32 8.03 -10.04 10.18
N THR A 33 8.66 -11.03 10.80
CA THR A 33 8.25 -12.43 10.67
C THR A 33 7.15 -12.69 11.68
N ILE A 34 5.93 -13.00 11.22
CA ILE A 34 4.73 -13.06 12.08
C ILE A 34 4.85 -14.13 13.17
N SER A 35 5.51 -15.24 12.88
CA SER A 35 5.66 -16.37 13.82
C SER A 35 6.75 -16.17 14.88
N THR A 36 7.51 -15.07 14.82
CA THR A 36 8.68 -14.86 15.70
C THR A 36 8.64 -13.47 16.31
N THR A 37 8.74 -13.37 17.61
CA THR A 37 8.84 -12.08 18.31
C THR A 37 10.22 -11.48 18.06
N ALA A 38 10.28 -10.38 17.29
CA ALA A 38 11.51 -9.66 16.96
C ALA A 38 11.18 -8.21 16.57
N ASN A 39 12.19 -7.37 16.54
CA ASN A 39 12.09 -6.05 15.93
C ASN A 39 11.88 -6.16 14.42
N ALA A 40 11.27 -5.14 13.84
CA ALA A 40 11.19 -5.01 12.40
C ALA A 40 12.58 -4.89 11.78
N THR A 41 12.72 -5.38 10.58
CA THR A 41 13.94 -5.33 9.77
C THR A 41 13.63 -4.61 8.47
N ASP A 42 14.60 -3.88 7.96
CA ASP A 42 14.51 -3.21 6.66
C ASP A 42 14.26 -4.24 5.55
N PHE A 43 13.24 -3.94 4.73
CA PHE A 43 12.87 -4.73 3.57
C PHE A 43 13.41 -4.11 2.27
N GLY A 44 13.42 -2.79 2.18
CA GLY A 44 13.75 -1.97 1.03
C GLY A 44 12.88 -0.70 1.00
N ASP A 45 12.83 -0.03 -0.13
CA ASP A 45 12.20 1.28 -0.29
C ASP A 45 10.98 1.26 -1.21
N LEU A 46 9.99 2.11 -0.93
CA LEU A 46 8.89 2.42 -1.83
C LEU A 46 9.38 3.22 -3.03
N LEU A 47 8.75 3.01 -4.18
CA LEU A 47 9.01 3.81 -5.38
C LEU A 47 8.46 5.23 -5.26
N GLN A 48 7.21 5.35 -4.75
CA GLN A 48 6.54 6.64 -4.58
C GLN A 48 7.17 7.47 -3.45
N GLY A 49 7.24 8.77 -3.68
CA GLY A 49 7.86 9.72 -2.76
C GLY A 49 9.38 9.83 -2.90
N GLY A 50 10.05 8.86 -3.51
CA GLY A 50 11.50 8.85 -3.66
C GLY A 50 12.21 9.15 -2.34
N SER A 51 13.31 9.89 -2.39
CA SER A 51 14.09 10.28 -1.19
C SER A 51 13.34 11.21 -0.22
N ASN A 52 12.21 11.80 -0.62
CA ASN A 52 11.39 12.65 0.26
C ASN A 52 10.41 11.84 1.12
N GLY A 53 10.27 10.55 0.85
CA GLY A 53 9.33 9.68 1.55
C GLY A 53 7.86 9.95 1.20
N ILE A 54 6.97 9.11 1.73
CA ILE A 54 5.53 9.17 1.47
C ILE A 54 4.73 8.84 2.71
N ARG A 55 3.55 9.46 2.85
CA ARG A 55 2.57 9.13 3.89
C ARG A 55 1.22 8.83 3.27
N ARG A 56 0.34 8.16 4.02
CA ARG A 56 -1.05 7.88 3.63
C ARG A 56 -1.18 7.02 2.37
N CYS A 57 -0.16 6.23 2.03
CA CYS A 57 -0.30 5.19 1.01
C CYS A 57 -1.17 4.04 1.54
N GLY A 58 -1.98 3.47 0.68
CA GLY A 58 -2.74 2.25 0.96
C GLY A 58 -1.94 1.01 0.65
N GLY A 59 -2.15 -0.07 1.40
CA GLY A 59 -1.53 -1.36 1.17
C GLY A 59 -2.56 -2.47 1.00
N LEU A 60 -2.23 -3.46 0.19
CA LEU A 60 -2.95 -4.74 0.05
C LEU A 60 -2.01 -5.82 -0.46
N SER A 61 -2.42 -7.08 -0.40
CA SER A 61 -1.57 -8.18 -0.85
C SER A 61 -2.37 -9.43 -1.20
N ASN A 62 -1.73 -10.31 -1.96
CA ASN A 62 -2.03 -11.74 -1.95
C ASN A 62 -0.92 -12.50 -1.20
N ALA A 63 -0.83 -13.81 -1.37
CA ALA A 63 0.17 -14.63 -0.67
C ALA A 63 1.62 -14.30 -1.06
N THR A 64 1.86 -13.71 -2.23
CA THR A 64 3.19 -13.51 -2.82
C THR A 64 3.58 -12.06 -3.03
N ARG A 65 2.62 -11.19 -3.40
CA ARG A 65 2.85 -9.78 -3.71
C ARG A 65 2.18 -8.87 -2.70
N GLY A 66 2.94 -7.87 -2.23
CA GLY A 66 2.43 -6.71 -1.53
C GLY A 66 2.39 -5.51 -2.49
N LEU A 67 1.29 -4.79 -2.53
CA LEU A 67 1.09 -3.59 -3.33
C LEU A 67 0.89 -2.38 -2.41
N PHE A 68 1.47 -1.25 -2.80
CA PHE A 68 1.31 0.03 -2.11
C PHE A 68 0.91 1.09 -3.13
N ALA A 69 -0.12 1.87 -2.83
CA ALA A 69 -0.70 2.80 -3.80
C ALA A 69 -0.94 4.20 -3.24
N GLY A 70 -0.78 5.20 -4.10
CA GLY A 70 -1.11 6.59 -3.79
C GLY A 70 -0.28 7.20 -2.67
N GLY A 71 -0.85 8.17 -1.97
CA GLY A 71 -0.22 8.86 -0.85
C GLY A 71 0.28 10.26 -1.18
N GLU A 72 0.89 10.90 -0.19
CA GLU A 72 1.35 12.29 -0.28
C GLU A 72 2.81 12.41 0.14
N SER A 73 3.62 13.07 -0.69
CA SER A 73 5.00 13.43 -0.43
C SER A 73 5.16 14.95 -0.50
N THR A 74 5.52 15.60 0.62
CA THR A 74 5.78 17.04 0.69
C THR A 74 4.77 17.94 -0.06
N GLY A 75 3.47 17.59 0.03
CA GLY A 75 2.37 18.30 -0.64
C GLY A 75 2.08 17.84 -2.08
N ALA A 76 2.86 16.92 -2.64
CA ALA A 76 2.59 16.30 -3.92
C ALA A 76 1.83 14.98 -3.73
N GLN A 77 0.74 14.82 -4.47
CA GLN A 77 -0.05 13.60 -4.50
C GLN A 77 0.58 12.58 -5.45
N SER A 78 0.39 11.29 -5.17
CA SER A 78 0.89 10.20 -6.01
C SER A 78 -0.25 9.40 -6.62
N ASN A 79 -0.07 8.97 -7.88
CA ASN A 79 -0.90 7.94 -8.53
C ASN A 79 -0.17 6.60 -8.64
N ILE A 80 1.09 6.52 -8.24
CA ILE A 80 1.90 5.32 -8.40
C ILE A 80 1.33 4.18 -7.58
N ILE A 81 1.27 3.00 -8.18
CA ILE A 81 1.12 1.71 -7.52
C ILE A 81 2.46 1.00 -7.62
N SER A 82 3.09 0.72 -6.51
CA SER A 82 4.30 -0.07 -6.45
C SER A 82 4.06 -1.44 -5.85
N PHE A 83 4.90 -2.43 -6.17
CA PHE A 83 4.78 -3.77 -5.61
C PHE A 83 6.12 -4.33 -5.14
N VAL A 84 6.03 -5.27 -4.22
CA VAL A 84 7.15 -6.09 -3.76
C VAL A 84 6.78 -7.57 -3.79
N THR A 85 7.78 -8.44 -3.94
CA THR A 85 7.64 -9.88 -3.68
C THR A 85 7.89 -10.12 -2.19
N ILE A 86 6.85 -10.46 -1.42
CA ILE A 86 6.92 -10.48 0.06
C ILE A 86 8.00 -11.42 0.61
N ALA A 87 8.29 -12.51 -0.09
CA ALA A 87 9.29 -13.48 0.34
C ALA A 87 10.75 -13.01 0.22
N THR A 88 11.01 -11.98 -0.59
CA THR A 88 12.38 -11.54 -0.93
C THR A 88 12.53 -10.05 -0.67
N THR A 89 13.47 -9.66 0.18
CA THR A 89 13.78 -8.25 0.46
C THR A 89 14.31 -7.55 -0.78
N GLY A 90 13.99 -6.28 -0.93
CA GLY A 90 14.40 -5.42 -2.03
C GLY A 90 13.41 -4.28 -2.26
N ASP A 91 13.83 -3.29 -3.03
CA ASP A 91 13.02 -2.13 -3.33
C ASP A 91 11.78 -2.48 -4.14
N ALA A 92 10.73 -1.70 -3.90
CA ALA A 92 9.49 -1.83 -4.64
C ALA A 92 9.69 -1.46 -6.12
N GLN A 93 9.00 -2.18 -6.98
CA GLN A 93 8.99 -1.98 -8.41
C GLN A 93 7.68 -1.34 -8.88
N ASP A 94 7.71 -0.73 -10.05
CA ASP A 94 6.52 -0.16 -10.67
C ASP A 94 5.52 -1.28 -11.02
N PHE A 95 4.29 -1.11 -10.55
CA PHE A 95 3.16 -1.97 -10.90
C PHE A 95 2.28 -1.34 -11.98
N GLY A 96 2.12 -0.02 -11.93
CA GLY A 96 1.24 0.80 -12.73
C GLY A 96 0.68 1.96 -11.92
N ASP A 97 -0.43 2.55 -12.39
CA ASP A 97 -0.97 3.78 -11.82
C ASP A 97 -2.43 3.64 -11.37
N LEU A 98 -2.78 4.40 -10.35
CA LEU A 98 -4.17 4.80 -10.07
C LEU A 98 -4.66 5.72 -11.19
N SER A 99 -5.99 5.79 -11.41
CA SER A 99 -6.57 6.68 -12.43
C SER A 99 -6.33 8.17 -12.16
N ALA A 100 -6.02 8.54 -10.93
CA ALA A 100 -5.69 9.91 -10.52
C ALA A 100 -4.70 9.89 -9.35
N ALA A 101 -3.92 10.97 -9.24
CA ALA A 101 -3.07 11.19 -8.07
C ALA A 101 -3.94 11.51 -6.84
N VAL A 102 -3.63 10.87 -5.73
CA VAL A 102 -4.37 11.02 -4.47
C VAL A 102 -3.43 11.26 -3.31
N SER A 103 -3.83 12.13 -2.38
CA SER A 103 -3.05 12.36 -1.16
C SER A 103 -3.27 11.26 -0.11
N GLN A 104 -4.30 10.44 -0.29
CA GLN A 104 -4.58 9.30 0.58
C GLN A 104 -5.25 8.19 -0.22
N ALA A 105 -4.66 7.01 -0.17
CA ALA A 105 -5.32 5.76 -0.49
C ALA A 105 -5.43 4.96 0.82
N ASP A 106 -6.57 4.36 1.04
CA ASP A 106 -6.78 3.52 2.23
C ASP A 106 -6.25 2.11 1.99
N ASN A 107 -5.93 1.40 3.07
CA ASN A 107 -5.59 -0.01 2.97
C ASN A 107 -6.75 -0.76 2.33
N GLY A 108 -6.44 -1.49 1.27
CA GLY A 108 -7.43 -2.15 0.45
C GLY A 108 -7.88 -3.50 0.98
N ALA A 109 -8.90 -4.02 0.36
CA ALA A 109 -9.33 -5.41 0.50
C ALA A 109 -8.82 -6.23 -0.68
N SER A 110 -8.46 -7.49 -0.46
CA SER A 110 -7.97 -8.34 -1.54
C SER A 110 -8.40 -9.79 -1.40
N SER A 111 -8.48 -10.45 -2.54
CA SER A 111 -8.49 -11.90 -2.69
C SER A 111 -7.11 -12.38 -3.17
N SER A 112 -6.97 -13.66 -3.46
CA SER A 112 -5.74 -14.19 -4.08
C SER A 112 -5.43 -13.59 -5.46
N VAL A 113 -6.43 -13.01 -6.15
CA VAL A 113 -6.31 -12.52 -7.52
C VAL A 113 -6.48 -11.01 -7.63
N ARG A 114 -7.44 -10.42 -6.93
CA ARG A 114 -7.85 -9.04 -7.10
C ARG A 114 -7.63 -8.24 -5.83
N GLY A 115 -7.05 -7.05 -5.97
CA GLY A 115 -6.97 -6.04 -4.94
C GLY A 115 -7.87 -4.86 -5.24
N VAL A 116 -8.55 -4.32 -4.23
CA VAL A 116 -9.44 -3.16 -4.34
C VAL A 116 -8.97 -2.08 -3.38
N PHE A 117 -8.67 -0.89 -3.89
CA PHE A 117 -8.31 0.29 -3.12
C PHE A 117 -9.48 1.27 -3.06
N HIS A 118 -9.64 1.94 -1.93
CA HIS A 118 -10.46 3.14 -1.83
C HIS A 118 -9.56 4.37 -1.96
N LEU A 119 -9.95 5.32 -2.81
CA LEU A 119 -9.25 6.59 -3.00
C LEU A 119 -9.94 7.67 -2.16
N SER A 120 -9.45 7.91 -0.95
CA SER A 120 -10.18 8.72 0.04
C SER A 120 -9.90 10.22 -0.03
N SER A 121 -8.95 10.67 -0.83
CA SER A 121 -8.64 12.10 -0.94
C SER A 121 -8.30 12.51 -2.40
N PRO A 122 -9.00 13.51 -2.98
CA PRO A 122 -10.12 14.24 -2.36
C PRO A 122 -11.26 13.29 -1.98
N ALA A 123 -12.03 13.64 -0.96
CA ALA A 123 -13.10 12.78 -0.47
C ALA A 123 -14.03 12.36 -1.61
N ASN A 124 -14.04 11.09 -1.91
CA ASN A 124 -14.86 10.49 -2.95
C ASN A 124 -15.32 9.09 -2.53
N THR A 125 -16.15 8.46 -3.34
CA THR A 125 -16.70 7.14 -3.09
C THR A 125 -16.01 6.05 -3.92
N THR A 126 -15.11 6.45 -4.82
CA THR A 126 -14.60 5.57 -5.87
C THR A 126 -13.69 4.48 -5.33
N LEU A 127 -13.99 3.27 -5.73
CA LEU A 127 -13.16 2.08 -5.53
C LEU A 127 -12.46 1.73 -6.84
N HIS A 128 -11.18 1.43 -6.75
CA HIS A 128 -10.37 0.96 -7.88
C HIS A 128 -9.86 -0.45 -7.63
N PHE A 129 -9.74 -1.24 -8.68
CA PHE A 129 -9.18 -2.58 -8.57
C PHE A 129 -7.99 -2.80 -9.48
N VAL A 130 -7.16 -3.76 -9.09
CA VAL A 130 -6.06 -4.31 -9.87
C VAL A 130 -6.10 -5.84 -9.83
N THR A 131 -5.55 -6.50 -10.86
CA THR A 131 -5.23 -7.93 -10.81
C THR A 131 -3.82 -8.08 -10.26
N ILE A 132 -3.65 -8.59 -9.05
CA ILE A 132 -2.40 -8.50 -8.26
C ILE A 132 -1.19 -9.12 -9.00
N ASP A 133 -1.38 -10.20 -9.74
CA ASP A 133 -0.27 -10.89 -10.41
C ASP A 133 0.04 -10.35 -11.82
N THR A 134 -0.71 -9.36 -12.30
CA THR A 134 -0.53 -8.79 -13.63
C THR A 134 -0.27 -7.29 -13.52
N LEU A 135 0.88 -6.83 -14.00
CA LEU A 135 1.21 -5.39 -14.01
C LEU A 135 0.21 -4.61 -14.87
N GLY A 136 -0.11 -3.42 -14.44
CA GLY A 136 -0.99 -2.51 -15.17
C GLY A 136 -1.72 -1.53 -14.26
N ASN A 137 -2.36 -0.56 -14.89
CA ASN A 137 -3.10 0.49 -14.19
C ASN A 137 -4.37 -0.05 -13.53
N SER A 138 -4.78 0.63 -12.47
CA SER A 138 -6.05 0.32 -11.82
C SER A 138 -7.24 0.65 -12.73
N THR A 139 -8.32 -0.08 -12.54
CA THR A 139 -9.59 0.11 -13.22
C THR A 139 -10.66 0.45 -12.20
N ASP A 140 -11.65 1.24 -12.60
CA ASP A 140 -12.82 1.55 -11.78
C ASP A 140 -13.54 0.25 -11.38
N PHE A 141 -13.81 0.11 -10.09
CA PHE A 141 -14.55 -1.03 -9.53
C PHE A 141 -16.01 -0.65 -9.25
N GLY A 142 -16.27 0.63 -9.00
CA GLY A 142 -17.55 1.17 -8.58
C GLY A 142 -17.41 2.06 -7.35
N ASP A 143 -18.52 2.37 -6.71
CA ASP A 143 -18.57 3.36 -5.63
C ASP A 143 -19.07 2.79 -4.31
N MET A 144 -18.55 3.34 -3.23
CA MET A 144 -19.16 3.21 -1.91
C MET A 144 -20.40 4.09 -1.81
N THR A 145 -21.30 3.75 -0.90
CA THR A 145 -22.52 4.54 -0.65
C THR A 145 -22.27 5.91 0.00
N SER A 146 -21.09 6.10 0.59
CA SER A 146 -20.70 7.33 1.26
C SER A 146 -19.17 7.46 1.24
N ALA A 147 -18.67 8.68 1.02
CA ALA A 147 -17.25 8.97 1.15
C ALA A 147 -16.81 8.86 2.61
N SER A 148 -15.79 8.06 2.88
CA SER A 148 -15.28 7.78 4.22
C SER A 148 -13.83 7.34 4.15
N THR A 149 -13.09 7.52 5.22
CA THR A 149 -11.80 6.86 5.42
C THR A 149 -12.07 5.45 5.93
N VAL A 150 -11.55 4.45 5.26
CA VAL A 150 -11.85 3.04 5.55
C VAL A 150 -10.58 2.23 5.77
N ALA A 151 -10.72 1.08 6.43
CA ALA A 151 -9.68 0.07 6.49
C ALA A 151 -10.19 -1.21 5.82
N GLY A 152 -9.37 -1.74 4.93
CA GLY A 152 -9.66 -3.01 4.24
C GLY A 152 -9.04 -4.19 4.97
N MET A 153 -9.60 -5.35 4.75
CA MET A 153 -9.06 -6.64 5.20
C MET A 153 -9.03 -7.64 4.04
N SER A 154 -8.18 -8.64 4.16
CA SER A 154 -7.98 -9.64 3.12
C SER A 154 -7.86 -11.04 3.72
N ASN A 155 -8.36 -12.02 2.99
CA ASN A 155 -8.09 -13.43 3.23
C ASN A 155 -7.22 -14.05 2.12
N GLY A 156 -6.69 -13.24 1.20
CA GLY A 156 -5.95 -13.69 0.02
C GLY A 156 -4.63 -14.41 0.30
N HIS A 157 -4.17 -14.41 1.53
CA HIS A 157 -2.92 -15.01 1.97
C HIS A 157 -3.09 -16.26 2.83
N GLY A 158 -4.18 -16.97 2.70
CA GLY A 158 -4.37 -18.27 3.34
C GLY A 158 -5.37 -18.27 4.49
N GLY A 159 -6.38 -17.44 4.42
CA GLY A 159 -7.57 -17.68 5.22
C GLY A 159 -8.03 -19.12 5.00
N LEU A 160 -8.43 -19.77 6.06
CA LEU A 160 -8.85 -21.17 6.06
C LEU A 160 -9.80 -21.44 4.88
N GLY A 161 -9.36 -22.31 3.98
CA GLY A 161 -10.26 -22.95 3.05
C GLY A 161 -11.13 -23.97 3.76
#